data_3a07c01469af595ff1843d29105ce27b
#
_entry.id   3a07c01469af595ff1843d29105ce27b
#
_cell.length_a   1.000
_cell.length_b   1.000
_cell.length_c   1.000
_cell.angle_alpha   90.00
_cell.angle_beta   90.00
_cell.angle_gamma   90.00
#
_symmetry.space_group_name_H-M   'P 1'
#
loop_
_entity.id
_entity.type
_entity.pdbx_description
1 polymer ?
#
loop_
_entity_poly.entity_id
_entity_poly.type
_entity_poly.pdbx_seq_one_letter_code
_entity_poly.pdbx_strand_id
1 'polypeptide(L)'
;LPQSATNPLNVYVFYFQDNIELMADNKPIRIDKFLWSVRLYKTRSIASDECRKGRIIINNIQVKPSRTVLKNEIINVKKPPVIFSYRVIETIENRLSAKLVEKYLEDLTTEEEKAKAKPSQQPSPSHFMAELTRTLAK
;
A
#
# COMPACT_ATOMS: atom_id res chain seq x y z
N LEU A 1 40.37 -2.06 -22.61
CA LEU A 1 39.99 -0.75 -23.09
C LEU A 1 38.72 -0.26 -22.46
N PRO A 2 38.69 0.99 -22.03
CA PRO A 2 37.47 1.55 -21.44
C PRO A 2 36.30 1.59 -22.43
N GLN A 3 36.54 1.43 -23.69
CA GLN A 3 35.52 1.39 -24.73
C GLN A 3 34.54 0.23 -24.57
N SER A 4 35.01 -0.91 -24.07
CA SER A 4 34.15 -2.04 -23.84
C SER A 4 33.21 -1.79 -22.67
N ALA A 5 33.64 -1.00 -21.69
CA ALA A 5 32.84 -0.63 -20.55
C ALA A 5 31.77 0.42 -20.86
N THR A 6 31.99 1.19 -21.94
CA THR A 6 31.05 2.25 -22.36
C THR A 6 30.11 1.84 -23.48
N ASN A 7 30.18 0.58 -23.89
CA ASN A 7 29.24 0.07 -24.90
C ASN A 7 27.81 0.07 -24.35
N PRO A 8 26.91 0.83 -24.97
CA PRO A 8 25.54 0.92 -24.47
C PRO A 8 24.81 -0.43 -24.44
N LEU A 9 25.17 -1.36 -25.32
CA LEU A 9 24.60 -2.71 -25.31
C LEU A 9 24.96 -3.48 -24.04
N ASN A 10 26.19 -3.34 -23.55
CA ASN A 10 26.61 -3.97 -22.31
C ASN A 10 25.90 -3.38 -21.09
N VAL A 11 25.67 -2.07 -21.10
CA VAL A 11 24.92 -1.40 -20.04
C VAL A 11 23.48 -1.93 -19.99
N TYR A 12 22.83 -2.10 -21.14
CA TYR A 12 21.49 -2.65 -21.24
C TYR A 12 21.42 -4.11 -20.75
N VAL A 13 22.42 -4.91 -21.08
CA VAL A 13 22.49 -6.30 -20.61
C VAL A 13 22.62 -6.35 -19.08
N PHE A 14 23.42 -5.47 -18.49
CA PHE A 14 23.55 -5.36 -17.04
C PHE A 14 22.22 -4.96 -16.38
N TYR A 15 21.56 -3.95 -16.91
CA TYR A 15 20.24 -3.54 -16.41
C TYR A 15 19.21 -4.65 -16.54
N PHE A 16 19.26 -5.39 -17.63
CA PHE A 16 18.34 -6.48 -17.86
C PHE A 16 18.55 -7.62 -16.88
N GLN A 17 19.82 -7.96 -16.59
CA GLN A 17 20.14 -9.00 -15.62
C GLN A 17 19.74 -8.62 -14.20
N ASP A 18 20.02 -7.39 -13.79
CA ASP A 18 19.61 -6.89 -12.47
C ASP A 18 18.09 -6.91 -12.33
N ASN A 19 17.38 -6.52 -13.37
CA ASN A 19 15.90 -6.56 -13.37
C ASN A 19 15.38 -7.98 -13.36
N ILE A 20 16.01 -8.91 -14.05
CA ILE A 20 15.62 -10.32 -14.05
C ILE A 20 15.85 -10.94 -12.68
N GLU A 21 16.98 -10.66 -12.04
CA GLU A 21 17.24 -11.14 -10.68
C GLU A 21 16.25 -10.57 -9.68
N LEU A 22 15.93 -9.29 -9.77
CA LEU A 22 14.89 -8.65 -8.96
C LEU A 22 13.51 -9.26 -9.23
N MET A 23 13.23 -9.63 -10.47
CA MET A 23 11.98 -10.30 -10.83
C MET A 23 11.95 -11.76 -10.38
N ALA A 24 13.10 -12.43 -10.33
CA ALA A 24 13.18 -13.81 -9.86
C ALA A 24 12.90 -13.93 -8.37
N ASP A 25 13.33 -12.95 -7.59
CA ASP A 25 13.04 -12.88 -6.15
C ASP A 25 11.60 -12.41 -5.87
N ASN A 26 10.97 -11.77 -6.85
CA ASN A 26 9.60 -11.29 -6.76
C ASN A 26 8.68 -12.17 -7.59
N LYS A 27 8.11 -13.18 -6.96
CA LYS A 27 7.04 -13.94 -7.61
C LYS A 27 5.85 -13.00 -7.86
N PRO A 28 5.31 -12.97 -9.09
CA PRO A 28 4.12 -12.18 -9.36
C PRO A 28 2.95 -12.73 -8.55
N ILE A 29 2.36 -11.90 -7.73
CA ILE A 29 1.24 -12.27 -6.87
C ILE A 29 0.04 -11.41 -7.25
N ARG A 30 -1.12 -12.04 -7.37
CA ARG A 30 -2.36 -11.31 -7.65
C ARG A 30 -2.66 -10.33 -6.53
N ILE A 31 -3.18 -9.16 -6.89
CA ILE A 31 -3.46 -8.10 -5.92
C ILE A 31 -4.46 -8.56 -4.86
N ASP A 32 -5.47 -9.34 -5.21
CA ASP A 32 -6.44 -9.85 -4.26
C ASP A 32 -5.79 -10.73 -3.19
N LYS A 33 -4.88 -11.60 -3.61
CA LYS A 33 -4.13 -12.46 -2.70
C LYS A 33 -3.15 -11.66 -1.84
N PHE A 34 -2.47 -10.69 -2.43
CA PHE A 34 -1.54 -9.83 -1.71
C PHE A 34 -2.24 -9.02 -0.62
N LEU A 35 -3.36 -8.41 -0.94
CA LEU A 35 -4.15 -7.62 0.02
C LEU A 35 -4.61 -8.47 1.21
N TRP A 36 -4.97 -9.72 0.95
CA TRP A 36 -5.28 -10.67 2.01
C TRP A 36 -4.03 -11.06 2.81
N SER A 37 -2.91 -11.33 2.13
CA SER A 37 -1.66 -11.76 2.75
C SER A 37 -1.11 -10.72 3.74
N VAL A 38 -1.19 -9.44 3.40
CA VAL A 38 -0.73 -8.33 4.25
C VAL A 38 -1.81 -7.85 5.21
N ARG A 39 -2.90 -8.59 5.35
CA ARG A 39 -3.96 -8.37 6.33
C ARG A 39 -4.73 -7.06 6.15
N LEU A 40 -4.73 -6.49 4.98
CA LEU A 40 -5.57 -5.33 4.67
C LEU A 40 -7.05 -5.72 4.59
N TYR A 41 -7.33 -6.95 4.21
CA TYR A 41 -8.68 -7.52 4.16
C TYR A 41 -8.71 -8.88 4.85
N LYS A 42 -9.84 -9.19 5.46
CA LYS A 42 -10.01 -10.44 6.22
C LYS A 42 -10.00 -11.67 5.33
N THR A 43 -10.56 -11.55 4.12
CA THR A 43 -10.65 -12.64 3.17
C THR A 43 -10.21 -12.19 1.79
N ARG A 44 -9.75 -13.14 0.98
CA ARG A 44 -9.38 -12.89 -0.40
C ARG A 44 -10.59 -12.46 -1.24
N SER A 45 -11.76 -13.02 -0.94
CA SER A 45 -13.01 -12.67 -1.61
C SER A 45 -13.36 -11.20 -1.43
N ILE A 46 -13.21 -10.68 -0.22
CA ILE A 46 -13.45 -9.26 0.08
C ILE A 46 -12.46 -8.39 -0.71
N ALA A 47 -11.18 -8.77 -0.73
CA ALA A 47 -10.16 -8.05 -1.48
C ALA A 47 -10.51 -8.01 -2.98
N SER A 48 -10.94 -9.12 -3.52
CA SER A 48 -11.37 -9.23 -4.92
C SER A 48 -12.56 -8.32 -5.23
N ASP A 49 -13.55 -8.31 -4.36
CA ASP A 49 -14.74 -7.45 -4.51
C ASP A 49 -14.37 -5.96 -4.44
N GLU A 50 -13.47 -5.58 -3.56
CA GLU A 50 -13.01 -4.19 -3.45
C GLU A 50 -12.26 -3.75 -4.72
N CYS A 51 -11.49 -4.66 -5.33
CA CYS A 51 -10.87 -4.38 -6.63
C CYS A 51 -11.92 -4.14 -7.70
N ARG A 52 -12.96 -4.96 -7.75
CA ARG A 52 -14.06 -4.83 -8.73
C ARG A 52 -14.83 -3.53 -8.55
N LYS A 53 -14.96 -3.06 -7.32
CA LYS A 53 -15.62 -1.78 -7.02
C LYS A 53 -14.75 -0.56 -7.37
N GLY A 54 -13.51 -0.79 -7.83
CA GLY A 54 -12.59 0.29 -8.18
C GLY A 54 -11.97 1.00 -6.99
N ARG A 55 -11.93 0.35 -5.84
CA ARG A 55 -11.37 0.93 -4.61
C ARG A 55 -9.89 0.70 -4.46
N ILE A 56 -9.30 -0.14 -5.30
CA ILE A 56 -7.86 -0.40 -5.31
C ILE A 56 -7.26 0.24 -6.54
N ILE A 57 -6.29 1.12 -6.33
CA ILE A 57 -5.67 1.92 -7.39
C ILE A 57 -4.16 1.75 -7.30
N ILE A 58 -3.54 1.45 -8.43
CA ILE A 58 -2.09 1.41 -8.57
C ILE A 58 -1.71 2.30 -9.75
N ASN A 59 -0.75 3.20 -9.55
CA ASN A 59 -0.31 4.15 -10.58
C ASN A 59 -1.47 4.97 -11.17
N ASN A 60 -2.40 5.37 -10.30
CA ASN A 60 -3.59 6.17 -10.65
C ASN A 60 -4.59 5.43 -11.55
N ILE A 61 -4.49 4.11 -11.63
CA ILE A 61 -5.37 3.28 -12.46
C ILE A 61 -6.07 2.27 -11.54
N GLN A 62 -7.39 2.16 -11.70
CA GLN A 62 -8.15 1.12 -11.01
C GLN A 62 -7.73 -0.25 -11.53
N VAL A 63 -7.49 -1.17 -10.62
CA VAL A 63 -6.94 -2.47 -10.95
C VAL A 63 -7.98 -3.58 -10.83
N LYS A 64 -7.82 -4.60 -11.67
CA LYS A 64 -8.63 -5.81 -11.59
C LYS A 64 -8.06 -6.75 -10.53
N PRO A 65 -8.88 -7.63 -9.93
CA PRO A 65 -8.40 -8.58 -8.93
C PRO A 65 -7.25 -9.48 -9.40
N SER A 66 -7.18 -9.73 -10.70
CA SER A 66 -6.13 -10.57 -11.30
C SER A 66 -4.83 -9.85 -11.57
N ARG A 67 -4.77 -8.52 -11.39
CA ARG A 67 -3.54 -7.77 -11.61
C ARG A 67 -2.45 -8.26 -10.66
N THR A 68 -1.24 -8.40 -11.18
CA THR A 68 -0.10 -8.79 -10.36
C THR A 68 0.52 -7.57 -9.69
N VAL A 69 1.01 -7.79 -8.48
CA VAL A 69 1.69 -6.76 -7.68
C VAL A 69 3.19 -6.96 -7.78
N LEU A 70 3.91 -5.88 -7.99
CA LEU A 70 5.36 -5.89 -8.05
C LEU A 70 5.93 -5.10 -6.86
N LYS A 71 7.19 -5.41 -6.55
CA LYS A 71 7.95 -4.71 -5.50
C LYS A 71 8.04 -3.22 -5.80
N ASN A 72 7.96 -2.39 -4.77
CA ASN A 72 8.03 -0.92 -4.83
C ASN A 72 6.84 -0.23 -5.50
N GLU A 73 5.78 -0.97 -5.83
CA GLU A 73 4.56 -0.34 -6.29
C GLU A 73 3.81 0.32 -5.14
N ILE A 74 3.14 1.42 -5.42
CA ILE A 74 2.31 2.12 -4.44
C ILE A 74 0.86 1.75 -4.69
N ILE A 75 0.21 1.18 -3.69
CA ILE A 75 -1.18 0.77 -3.73
C ILE A 75 -2.00 1.77 -2.94
N ASN A 76 -2.99 2.37 -3.58
CA ASN A 76 -3.96 3.23 -2.91
C ASN A 76 -5.24 2.44 -2.68
N VAL A 77 -5.63 2.36 -1.42
CA VAL A 77 -6.83 1.62 -0.99
C VAL A 77 -7.86 2.62 -0.52
N LYS A 78 -8.98 2.70 -1.23
CA LYS A 78 -10.09 3.57 -0.86
C LYS A 78 -10.98 2.85 0.14
N LYS A 79 -10.97 3.31 1.36
CA LYS A 79 -11.94 2.93 2.39
C LYS A 79 -12.63 4.21 2.86
N PRO A 80 -13.71 4.62 2.18
CA PRO A 80 -14.30 5.92 2.47
C PRO A 80 -14.56 6.12 3.97
N PRO A 81 -14.26 7.31 4.51
CA PRO A 81 -13.81 8.53 3.85
C PRO A 81 -12.30 8.62 3.61
N VAL A 82 -11.54 7.57 3.87
CA VAL A 82 -10.07 7.58 3.89
C VAL A 82 -9.49 6.90 2.65
N ILE A 83 -8.38 7.44 2.16
CA ILE A 83 -7.56 6.80 1.14
C ILE A 83 -6.24 6.43 1.79
N PHE A 84 -6.02 5.13 1.95
CA PHE A 84 -4.77 4.61 2.49
C PHE A 84 -3.78 4.39 1.36
N SER A 85 -2.53 4.80 1.56
CA SER A 85 -1.45 4.61 0.60
C SER A 85 -0.41 3.69 1.20
N TYR A 86 -0.03 2.66 0.47
CA TYR A 86 0.95 1.69 0.92
C TYR A 86 1.97 1.42 -0.18
N ARG A 87 3.23 1.29 0.21
CA ARG A 87 4.28 0.86 -0.71
C ARG A 87 4.60 -0.61 -0.44
N VAL A 88 4.66 -1.39 -1.51
CA VAL A 88 5.01 -2.81 -1.43
C VAL A 88 6.52 -2.93 -1.24
N ILE A 89 6.95 -3.42 -0.09
CA ILE A 89 8.37 -3.68 0.18
C ILE A 89 8.76 -5.02 -0.43
N GLU A 90 7.99 -6.05 -0.13
CA GLU A 90 8.18 -7.38 -0.70
C GLU A 90 6.82 -8.04 -0.95
N THR A 91 6.78 -8.93 -1.93
CA THR A 91 5.58 -9.71 -2.22
C THR A 91 5.60 -11.02 -1.43
N ILE A 92 4.43 -11.49 -1.03
CA ILE A 92 4.30 -12.74 -0.29
C ILE A 92 3.01 -13.45 -0.64
N GLU A 93 3.06 -14.77 -0.69
CA GLU A 93 1.90 -15.60 -1.01
C GLU A 93 1.10 -16.01 0.23
N ASN A 94 1.78 -16.22 1.33
CA ASN A 94 1.16 -16.70 2.56
C ASN A 94 0.71 -15.54 3.42
N ARG A 95 -0.36 -15.77 4.19
CA ARG A 95 -0.86 -14.76 5.09
C ARG A 95 0.14 -14.52 6.23
N LEU A 96 0.51 -13.26 6.42
CA LEU A 96 1.45 -12.85 7.45
C LEU A 96 0.76 -12.69 8.81
N SER A 97 1.53 -12.85 9.88
CA SER A 97 1.10 -12.37 11.17
C SER A 97 1.12 -10.84 11.20
N ALA A 98 0.30 -10.24 12.05
CA ALA A 98 0.20 -8.78 12.13
C ALA A 98 1.55 -8.11 12.40
N LYS A 99 2.43 -8.77 13.14
CA LYS A 99 3.76 -8.26 13.48
C LYS A 99 4.70 -8.18 12.28
N LEU A 100 4.51 -9.03 11.28
CA LEU A 100 5.39 -9.11 10.12
C LEU A 100 4.96 -8.20 8.97
N VAL A 101 3.74 -7.67 9.02
CA VAL A 101 3.18 -6.85 7.91
C VAL A 101 4.07 -5.65 7.61
N GLU A 102 4.62 -5.01 8.63
CA GLU A 102 5.47 -3.82 8.48
C GLU A 102 6.73 -4.08 7.65
N LYS A 103 7.20 -5.32 7.62
CA LYS A 103 8.38 -5.71 6.82
C LYS A 103 8.07 -5.85 5.35
N TYR A 104 6.80 -6.05 5.00
CA TYR A 104 6.35 -6.29 3.63
C TYR A 104 5.58 -5.14 3.03
N LEU A 105 5.03 -4.27 3.87
CA LEU A 105 4.18 -3.16 3.44
C LEU A 105 4.50 -1.92 4.25
N GLU A 106 4.83 -0.83 3.57
CA GLU A 106 5.09 0.45 4.21
C GLU A 106 3.84 1.34 4.10
N ASP A 107 3.39 1.86 5.23
CA ASP A 107 2.24 2.78 5.28
C ASP A 107 2.70 4.19 4.94
N LEU A 108 2.25 4.70 3.81
CA LEU A 108 2.52 6.06 3.34
C LEU A 108 1.33 7.00 3.55
N THR A 109 0.29 6.53 4.23
CA THR A 109 -0.92 7.32 4.45
C THR A 109 -0.61 8.57 5.28
N THR A 110 -1.08 9.73 4.81
CA THR A 110 -0.87 10.99 5.53
C THR A 110 -1.70 11.02 6.81
N GLU A 111 -1.24 11.83 7.76
CA GLU A 111 -1.96 12.00 9.02
C GLU A 111 -3.35 12.61 8.82
N GLU A 112 -3.49 13.46 7.80
CA GLU A 112 -4.78 14.03 7.42
C GLU A 112 -5.79 12.97 7.01
N GLU A 113 -5.33 12.01 6.21
CA GLU A 113 -6.17 10.88 5.79
C GLU A 113 -6.48 9.95 6.97
N LYS A 114 -5.51 9.70 7.83
CA LYS A 114 -5.72 8.88 9.03
C LYS A 114 -6.73 9.53 10.00
N ALA A 115 -6.71 10.86 10.09
CA ALA A 115 -7.66 11.59 10.92
C ALA A 115 -9.11 11.40 10.45
N LYS A 116 -9.33 11.25 9.14
CA LYS A 116 -10.65 10.97 8.59
C LYS A 116 -11.17 9.58 8.98
N ALA A 117 -10.26 8.64 9.26
CA ALA A 117 -10.62 7.28 9.62
C ALA A 117 -11.21 7.16 11.03
N LYS A 118 -10.96 8.14 11.89
CA LYS A 118 -11.33 8.09 13.30
C LYS A 118 -12.24 9.26 13.70
N PRO A 119 -13.37 9.47 13.02
CA PRO A 119 -14.25 10.59 13.38
C PRO A 119 -14.84 10.44 14.78
N SER A 120 -15.01 9.21 15.26
CA SER A 120 -15.53 8.91 16.60
C SER A 120 -14.54 9.18 17.71
N GLN A 121 -13.25 9.28 17.40
CA GLN A 121 -12.22 9.56 18.39
C GLN A 121 -11.87 11.03 18.50
N GLN A 122 -12.32 11.85 17.57
CA GLN A 122 -12.19 13.28 17.69
C GLN A 122 -13.25 13.78 18.66
N PRO A 123 -12.88 14.63 19.63
CA PRO A 123 -13.89 15.21 20.50
C PRO A 123 -14.86 16.02 19.64
N SER A 124 -16.15 15.83 19.90
CA SER A 124 -17.17 16.59 19.19
C SER A 124 -16.95 18.09 19.46
N PRO A 125 -17.33 18.96 18.52
CA PRO A 125 -17.23 20.40 18.79
C PRO A 125 -17.89 20.82 20.09
N SER A 126 -19.00 20.16 20.44
CA SER A 126 -19.70 20.43 21.70
C SER A 126 -18.87 20.04 22.92
N HIS A 127 -18.15 18.92 22.87
CA HIS A 127 -17.24 18.50 23.93
C HIS A 127 -16.09 19.48 24.11
N PHE A 128 -15.49 19.91 23.01
CA PHE A 128 -14.40 20.87 23.01
C PHE A 128 -14.85 22.20 23.59
N MET A 129 -16.01 22.68 23.22
CA MET A 129 -16.58 23.92 23.75
C MET A 129 -16.87 23.81 25.25
N ALA A 130 -17.35 22.65 25.70
CA ALA A 130 -17.60 22.41 27.12
C ALA A 130 -16.31 22.49 27.94
N GLU A 131 -15.21 21.97 27.45
CA GLU A 131 -13.92 22.09 28.11
C GLU A 131 -13.41 23.52 28.17
N LEU A 132 -13.55 24.24 27.07
CA LEU A 132 -13.20 25.67 27.04
C LEU A 132 -14.01 26.48 28.05
N THR A 133 -15.30 26.21 28.13
CA THR A 133 -16.19 26.90 29.08
C THR A 133 -15.78 26.62 30.51
N ARG A 134 -15.42 25.37 30.83
CA ARG A 134 -14.91 25.02 32.16
C ARG A 134 -13.63 25.78 32.50
N THR A 135 -12.71 25.87 31.55
CA THR A 135 -11.45 26.58 31.73
C THR A 135 -11.68 28.07 31.96
N LEU A 136 -12.62 28.67 31.22
CA LEU A 136 -12.94 30.09 31.36
C LEU A 136 -13.74 30.39 32.62
N ALA A 137 -14.47 29.43 33.17
CA ALA A 137 -15.26 29.60 34.38
C ALA A 137 -14.40 29.64 35.65
N LYS A 138 -13.15 29.29 35.54
CA LYS A 138 -12.19 29.41 36.63
C LYS A 138 -11.49 30.75 36.55
#